data_abb98c0280cd9b860ef5f7d452e01e02
#
_entry.id   abb98c0280cd9b860ef5f7d452e01e02
#
_cell.length_a   1.000
_cell.length_b   1.000
_cell.length_c   1.000
_cell.angle_alpha   90.00
_cell.angle_beta   90.00
_cell.angle_gamma   90.00
#
_symmetry.space_group_name_H-M   'P 1'
#
loop_
_entity.id
_entity.type
_entity.pdbx_description
1 polymer ?
#
loop_
_entity_poly.entity_id
_entity_poly.type
_entity_poly.pdbx_seq_one_letter_code
_entity_poly.pdbx_strand_id
1 'polypeptide(L)'
;MNEATVSNCLRLHKPSGPAGATASVWTQVLSHLDPRFGGLSTVVPLLSSRLIECQHMQVGLAAFCDPDEKTALNAFPDLSLTCWPSARIPWLKQPALRHKFRDTLSCSNGIHIHGLWEASSVVAARCARKLCKPYIVSAHGMLEPWALANKGLKKWLYSSLIERSTLEGAACLHALTLAEAEDYRRFGSRRPIAIIPNGVSAPKGMNARAFLDRFPELNGKRFVLFLGRIHYKKGIDILMDAWAAIQANFPDTVLVLAGPNSENSRSRLETQIKSLNIGSSVFFTGMLDTVLKWSALSAAYCFVLPSYSEGLSVATLEALSAGVPVIVTDHCHLPEVARYGAGWEISATKESLQKALTEAMELSGLEMGEIGVRGLQLVEERFSWSIIARQMADLYRWVETGSLPSTFVLLEATS
;
A
#
# COMPACT_ATOMS: atom_id res chain seq x y z
N MET A 1 24.61 -31.06 3.50
CA MET A 1 23.30 -30.52 3.12
C MET A 1 23.29 -30.42 1.60
N ASN A 2 22.44 -31.24 0.99
CA ASN A 2 22.51 -31.65 -0.42
C ASN A 2 22.36 -30.49 -1.43
N GLU A 3 23.20 -30.54 -2.47
CA GLU A 3 23.25 -29.65 -3.63
C GLU A 3 21.97 -29.65 -4.52
N ALA A 4 21.02 -30.54 -4.25
CA ALA A 4 19.82 -30.71 -5.06
C ALA A 4 18.76 -29.64 -4.89
N THR A 5 18.89 -28.69 -3.91
CA THR A 5 17.91 -27.65 -3.62
C THR A 5 18.25 -26.30 -4.30
N VAL A 6 19.31 -26.21 -5.07
CA VAL A 6 19.88 -24.97 -5.61
C VAL A 6 19.55 -24.77 -7.10
N SER A 7 18.95 -25.75 -7.78
CA SER A 7 18.81 -25.74 -9.26
C SER A 7 17.45 -25.28 -9.80
N ASN A 8 16.65 -24.52 -9.04
CA ASN A 8 15.48 -23.83 -9.57
C ASN A 8 15.76 -22.34 -9.80
N CYS A 9 16.87 -22.03 -10.46
CA CYS A 9 17.05 -20.75 -11.11
C CYS A 9 16.07 -20.63 -12.26
N LEU A 10 15.10 -19.69 -12.15
CA LEU A 10 14.33 -19.10 -13.24
C LEU A 10 14.08 -20.06 -14.43
N ARG A 11 13.17 -21.01 -14.30
CA ARG A 11 12.45 -21.50 -15.48
C ARG A 11 11.52 -20.36 -15.91
N LEU A 12 12.09 -19.39 -16.65
CA LEU A 12 11.29 -18.49 -17.45
C LEU A 12 10.53 -19.37 -18.45
N HIS A 13 9.23 -19.49 -18.25
CA HIS A 13 8.35 -20.06 -19.27
C HIS A 13 8.55 -19.20 -20.52
N LYS A 14 9.12 -19.78 -21.59
CA LYS A 14 9.11 -19.14 -22.90
C LYS A 14 7.66 -18.97 -23.33
N PRO A 15 7.13 -17.77 -23.48
CA PRO A 15 5.82 -17.61 -24.09
C PRO A 15 5.90 -18.09 -25.53
N SER A 16 4.95 -18.91 -25.94
CA SER A 16 4.67 -19.24 -27.35
C SER A 16 3.98 -18.04 -27.99
N GLY A 17 4.77 -17.00 -28.32
CA GLY A 17 4.33 -15.82 -29.06
C GLY A 17 5.21 -15.62 -30.28
N PRO A 18 4.76 -14.83 -31.29
CA PRO A 18 5.49 -14.70 -32.56
C PRO A 18 6.91 -14.15 -32.34
N ALA A 19 7.87 -14.77 -32.98
CA ALA A 19 9.30 -14.47 -32.93
C ALA A 19 9.56 -13.01 -33.34
N GLY A 20 10.12 -12.18 -32.43
CA GLY A 20 10.66 -10.88 -32.84
C GLY A 20 11.05 -9.91 -31.74
N ALA A 21 10.43 -9.92 -30.55
CA ALA A 21 10.82 -9.05 -29.44
C ALA A 21 11.07 -9.91 -28.19
N THR A 22 12.29 -9.90 -27.66
CA THR A 22 12.57 -10.47 -26.34
C THR A 22 11.76 -9.68 -25.31
N ALA A 23 10.78 -10.34 -24.66
CA ALA A 23 9.96 -9.71 -23.64
C ALA A 23 10.86 -9.12 -22.55
N SER A 24 10.64 -7.83 -22.23
CA SER A 24 11.41 -7.14 -21.20
C SER A 24 11.18 -7.80 -19.84
N VAL A 25 12.24 -8.06 -19.09
CA VAL A 25 12.23 -8.71 -17.78
C VAL A 25 12.50 -7.68 -16.70
N TRP A 26 11.57 -7.47 -15.77
CA TRP A 26 11.75 -6.60 -14.60
C TRP A 26 11.75 -7.40 -13.31
N THR A 27 12.67 -7.05 -12.40
CA THR A 27 12.68 -7.65 -11.06
C THR A 27 12.25 -6.64 -10.01
N GLN A 28 11.16 -6.97 -9.30
CA GLN A 28 10.69 -6.26 -8.12
C GLN A 28 11.52 -6.70 -6.92
N VAL A 29 12.08 -5.77 -6.16
CA VAL A 29 12.86 -6.05 -4.95
C VAL A 29 12.17 -5.47 -3.75
N LEU A 30 11.87 -6.30 -2.74
CA LEU A 30 11.31 -5.87 -1.46
C LEU A 30 11.92 -6.64 -0.29
N SER A 31 11.78 -6.09 0.91
CA SER A 31 12.45 -6.63 2.10
C SER A 31 11.70 -7.79 2.73
N HIS A 32 10.38 -7.79 2.71
CA HIS A 32 9.53 -8.78 3.38
C HIS A 32 8.29 -9.11 2.55
N LEU A 33 7.84 -10.37 2.63
CA LEU A 33 6.60 -10.85 2.02
C LEU A 33 5.47 -11.09 3.02
N ASP A 34 5.77 -11.07 4.31
CA ASP A 34 4.77 -11.26 5.35
C ASP A 34 3.83 -10.04 5.43
N PRO A 35 2.51 -10.24 5.25
CA PRO A 35 1.52 -9.16 5.37
C PRO A 35 1.53 -8.42 6.72
N ARG A 36 2.07 -9.05 7.78
CA ARG A 36 2.21 -8.42 9.10
C ARG A 36 3.15 -7.20 9.09
N PHE A 37 4.09 -7.14 8.13
CA PHE A 37 5.00 -5.99 7.98
C PHE A 37 4.40 -4.81 7.22
N GLY A 38 3.22 -4.96 6.59
CA GLY A 38 2.49 -3.85 5.99
C GLY A 38 2.03 -4.08 4.55
N GLY A 39 1.47 -3.03 3.94
CA GLY A 39 0.83 -3.10 2.62
C GLY A 39 1.73 -3.51 1.46
N LEU A 40 3.06 -3.29 1.55
CA LEU A 40 4.00 -3.64 0.49
C LEU A 40 3.98 -5.13 0.13
N SER A 41 3.90 -5.98 1.15
CA SER A 41 3.83 -7.44 0.98
C SER A 41 2.58 -7.91 0.22
N THR A 42 1.57 -7.06 0.08
CA THR A 42 0.36 -7.35 -0.70
C THR A 42 0.38 -6.62 -2.05
N VAL A 43 0.73 -5.35 -2.05
CA VAL A 43 0.66 -4.49 -3.24
C VAL A 43 1.68 -4.89 -4.30
N VAL A 44 2.93 -5.20 -3.92
CA VAL A 44 3.99 -5.52 -4.89
C VAL A 44 3.74 -6.85 -5.62
N PRO A 45 3.35 -7.95 -4.96
CA PRO A 45 2.93 -9.16 -5.66
C PRO A 45 1.73 -8.95 -6.57
N LEU A 46 0.72 -8.17 -6.14
CA LEU A 46 -0.44 -7.84 -6.96
C LEU A 46 -0.05 -7.04 -8.21
N LEU A 47 0.76 -5.99 -8.06
CA LEU A 47 1.29 -5.23 -9.19
C LEU A 47 2.03 -6.14 -10.17
N SER A 48 2.90 -7.02 -9.65
CA SER A 48 3.68 -7.95 -10.46
C SER A 48 2.78 -8.91 -11.26
N SER A 49 1.76 -9.48 -10.60
CA SER A 49 0.76 -10.34 -11.27
C SER A 49 0.02 -9.58 -12.37
N ARG A 50 -0.41 -8.34 -12.12
CA ARG A 50 -1.13 -7.54 -13.11
C ARG A 50 -0.27 -7.10 -14.28
N LEU A 51 1.01 -6.85 -14.07
CA LEU A 51 1.98 -6.60 -15.16
C LEU A 51 2.12 -7.82 -16.07
N ILE A 52 2.14 -9.03 -15.51
CA ILE A 52 2.17 -10.28 -16.28
C ILE A 52 0.85 -10.47 -17.04
N GLU A 53 -0.29 -10.44 -16.34
CA GLU A 53 -1.62 -10.71 -16.90
C GLU A 53 -2.07 -9.69 -17.95
N CYS A 54 -1.92 -8.39 -17.64
CA CYS A 54 -2.51 -7.32 -18.44
C CYS A 54 -1.53 -6.72 -19.45
N GLN A 55 -0.23 -6.83 -19.24
CA GLN A 55 0.80 -6.19 -20.07
C GLN A 55 1.74 -7.20 -20.72
N HIS A 56 1.57 -8.48 -20.45
CA HIS A 56 2.39 -9.59 -20.96
C HIS A 56 3.89 -9.42 -20.69
N MET A 57 4.23 -8.74 -19.60
CA MET A 57 5.62 -8.53 -19.17
C MET A 57 6.14 -9.77 -18.43
N GLN A 58 7.45 -9.97 -18.47
CA GLN A 58 8.10 -10.92 -17.58
C GLN A 58 8.52 -10.20 -16.30
N VAL A 59 7.95 -10.60 -15.16
CA VAL A 59 8.23 -9.97 -13.86
C VAL A 59 8.68 -11.02 -12.87
N GLY A 60 9.86 -10.81 -12.29
CA GLY A 60 10.39 -11.59 -11.18
C GLY A 60 10.21 -10.83 -9.86
N LEU A 61 10.08 -11.57 -8.77
CA LEU A 61 10.02 -11.04 -7.42
C LEU A 61 11.23 -11.52 -6.62
N ALA A 62 11.96 -10.60 -6.03
CA ALA A 62 13.15 -10.85 -5.21
C ALA A 62 12.91 -10.33 -3.79
N ALA A 63 12.81 -11.21 -2.81
CA ALA A 63 12.47 -10.85 -1.45
C ALA A 63 13.31 -11.59 -0.41
N PHE A 64 13.44 -10.99 0.78
CA PHE A 64 13.91 -11.69 1.97
C PHE A 64 12.69 -12.24 2.69
N CYS A 65 12.64 -13.55 2.83
CA CYS A 65 11.50 -14.22 3.44
C CYS A 65 11.93 -15.45 4.21
N ASP A 66 11.25 -15.72 5.29
CA ASP A 66 11.35 -17.03 5.95
C ASP A 66 10.57 -18.08 5.13
N PRO A 67 10.90 -19.38 5.27
CA PRO A 67 10.24 -20.45 4.51
C PRO A 67 8.71 -20.40 4.59
N ASP A 68 8.17 -20.02 5.74
CA ASP A 68 6.73 -19.96 6.01
C ASP A 68 6.04 -18.78 5.28
N GLU A 69 6.77 -17.72 4.96
CA GLU A 69 6.24 -16.56 4.22
C GLU A 69 5.96 -16.87 2.74
N LYS A 70 6.58 -17.92 2.19
CA LYS A 70 6.37 -18.35 0.80
C LYS A 70 4.95 -18.79 0.52
N THR A 71 4.23 -19.26 1.54
CA THR A 71 2.82 -19.67 1.41
C THR A 71 1.90 -18.52 1.00
N ALA A 72 2.25 -17.29 1.35
CA ALA A 72 1.49 -16.10 0.94
C ALA A 72 1.50 -15.89 -0.59
N LEU A 73 2.46 -16.48 -1.31
CA LEU A 73 2.59 -16.38 -2.77
C LEU A 73 1.90 -17.50 -3.54
N ASN A 74 1.32 -18.49 -2.87
CA ASN A 74 0.51 -19.51 -3.54
C ASN A 74 -0.70 -18.90 -4.29
N ALA A 75 -1.10 -17.67 -3.91
CA ALA A 75 -2.11 -16.89 -4.62
C ALA A 75 -1.63 -16.31 -5.97
N PHE A 76 -0.33 -16.40 -6.29
CA PHE A 76 0.28 -15.82 -7.48
C PHE A 76 1.16 -16.86 -8.20
N PRO A 77 0.58 -17.89 -8.83
CA PRO A 77 1.31 -19.03 -9.40
C PRO A 77 2.26 -18.64 -10.55
N ASP A 78 1.97 -17.55 -11.25
CA ASP A 78 2.76 -17.07 -12.39
C ASP A 78 3.97 -16.21 -11.98
N LEU A 79 4.08 -15.87 -10.69
CA LEU A 79 5.20 -15.08 -10.18
C LEU A 79 6.45 -15.93 -9.94
N SER A 80 7.50 -15.63 -10.69
CA SER A 80 8.84 -16.16 -10.38
C SER A 80 9.39 -15.51 -9.12
N LEU A 81 9.50 -16.30 -8.05
CA LEU A 81 9.99 -15.82 -6.75
C LEU A 81 11.41 -16.33 -6.46
N THR A 82 12.29 -15.41 -6.14
CA THR A 82 13.59 -15.70 -5.52
C THR A 82 13.60 -15.19 -4.08
N CYS A 83 13.62 -16.12 -3.14
CA CYS A 83 13.69 -15.80 -1.71
C CYS A 83 15.08 -16.03 -1.13
N TRP A 84 15.49 -15.14 -0.25
CA TRP A 84 16.64 -15.32 0.63
C TRP A 84 16.18 -15.36 2.08
N PRO A 85 16.81 -16.18 2.94
CA PRO A 85 16.45 -16.21 4.35
C PRO A 85 16.61 -14.81 4.97
N SER A 86 15.64 -14.39 5.76
CA SER A 86 15.71 -13.18 6.57
C SER A 86 16.76 -13.38 7.67
N ALA A 87 18.02 -13.16 7.37
CA ALA A 87 19.06 -13.26 8.36
C ALA A 87 19.05 -12.00 9.24
N ARG A 88 18.88 -12.16 10.55
CA ARG A 88 19.13 -11.12 11.57
C ARG A 88 20.58 -10.60 11.57
N ILE A 89 21.48 -11.25 10.81
CA ILE A 89 22.86 -10.86 10.61
C ILE A 89 22.93 -9.95 9.38
N PRO A 90 23.69 -8.85 9.41
CA PRO A 90 23.86 -8.01 8.25
C PRO A 90 24.38 -8.84 7.07
N TRP A 91 23.46 -9.30 6.20
CA TRP A 91 23.76 -10.11 5.01
C TRP A 91 24.76 -9.41 4.07
N LEU A 92 24.97 -8.08 4.23
CA LEU A 92 26.11 -7.34 3.68
C LEU A 92 27.47 -7.99 3.96
N LYS A 93 27.58 -8.81 5.02
CA LYS A 93 28.78 -9.55 5.39
C LYS A 93 28.85 -10.96 4.77
N GLN A 94 27.83 -11.42 4.04
CA GLN A 94 27.82 -12.74 3.41
C GLN A 94 28.08 -12.66 1.89
N PRO A 95 29.32 -12.87 1.42
CA PRO A 95 29.65 -12.75 -0.01
C PRO A 95 28.80 -13.64 -0.94
N ALA A 96 28.51 -14.88 -0.51
CA ALA A 96 27.73 -15.82 -1.28
C ALA A 96 26.29 -15.35 -1.57
N LEU A 97 25.62 -14.71 -0.59
CA LEU A 97 24.29 -14.15 -0.79
C LEU A 97 24.32 -12.96 -1.75
N ARG A 98 25.36 -12.12 -1.68
CA ARG A 98 25.55 -11.02 -2.62
C ARG A 98 25.75 -11.49 -4.05
N HIS A 99 26.48 -12.60 -4.26
CA HIS A 99 26.64 -13.19 -5.58
C HIS A 99 25.30 -13.70 -6.13
N LYS A 100 24.59 -14.53 -5.37
CA LYS A 100 23.26 -15.02 -5.78
C LYS A 100 22.27 -13.89 -6.11
N PHE A 101 22.26 -12.85 -5.29
CA PHE A 101 21.41 -11.67 -5.53
C PHE A 101 21.79 -10.96 -6.83
N ARG A 102 23.09 -10.77 -7.07
CA ARG A 102 23.59 -10.21 -8.31
C ARG A 102 23.26 -11.09 -9.52
N ASP A 103 23.37 -12.39 -9.39
CA ASP A 103 23.07 -13.33 -10.48
C ASP A 103 21.57 -13.26 -10.84
N THR A 104 20.67 -13.21 -9.86
CA THR A 104 19.23 -12.99 -10.08
C THR A 104 18.97 -11.69 -10.83
N LEU A 105 19.57 -10.58 -10.41
CA LEU A 105 19.39 -9.28 -11.06
C LEU A 105 20.04 -9.18 -12.43
N SER A 106 21.05 -10.01 -12.74
CA SER A 106 21.76 -9.96 -14.02
C SER A 106 20.87 -10.32 -15.22
N CYS A 107 19.85 -11.16 -15.00
CA CYS A 107 18.88 -11.58 -16.02
C CYS A 107 17.79 -10.53 -16.30
N SER A 108 17.72 -9.45 -15.50
CA SER A 108 16.69 -8.42 -15.64
C SER A 108 17.12 -7.31 -16.60
N ASN A 109 16.17 -6.73 -17.34
CA ASN A 109 16.37 -5.50 -18.11
C ASN A 109 16.37 -4.27 -17.19
N GLY A 110 15.52 -4.28 -16.14
CA GLY A 110 15.43 -3.25 -15.14
C GLY A 110 15.05 -3.80 -13.76
N ILE A 111 15.23 -2.98 -12.73
CA ILE A 111 15.00 -3.37 -11.35
C ILE A 111 14.10 -2.32 -10.69
N HIS A 112 13.04 -2.75 -10.01
CA HIS A 112 12.18 -1.87 -9.24
C HIS A 112 12.34 -2.18 -7.75
N ILE A 113 12.84 -1.22 -7.00
CA ILE A 113 13.17 -1.34 -5.58
C ILE A 113 12.05 -0.72 -4.77
N HIS A 114 11.46 -1.48 -3.86
CA HIS A 114 10.38 -1.04 -2.98
C HIS A 114 10.86 -0.87 -1.55
N GLY A 115 10.66 0.31 -1.01
CA GLY A 115 11.06 0.71 0.34
C GLY A 115 12.46 1.29 0.42
N LEU A 116 12.66 2.08 1.47
CA LEU A 116 13.94 2.70 1.86
C LEU A 116 14.34 2.21 3.24
N TRP A 117 15.56 2.56 3.66
CA TRP A 117 16.12 2.24 4.98
C TRP A 117 16.36 0.75 5.22
N GLU A 118 16.28 -0.05 4.15
CA GLU A 118 16.42 -1.49 4.16
C GLU A 118 17.73 -1.91 3.49
N ALA A 119 18.39 -2.93 4.04
CA ALA A 119 19.63 -3.43 3.47
C ALA A 119 19.42 -3.99 2.04
N SER A 120 18.27 -4.59 1.78
CA SER A 120 17.84 -5.08 0.45
C SER A 120 17.87 -3.98 -0.60
N SER A 121 17.27 -2.82 -0.31
CA SER A 121 17.19 -1.68 -1.22
C SER A 121 18.57 -1.14 -1.58
N VAL A 122 19.43 -0.95 -0.58
CA VAL A 122 20.80 -0.47 -0.78
C VAL A 122 21.63 -1.42 -1.64
N VAL A 123 21.49 -2.72 -1.42
CA VAL A 123 22.28 -3.70 -2.19
C VAL A 123 21.71 -3.89 -3.58
N ALA A 124 20.38 -3.89 -3.74
CA ALA A 124 19.77 -3.91 -5.06
C ALA A 124 20.28 -2.75 -5.92
N ALA A 125 20.27 -1.53 -5.38
CA ALA A 125 20.78 -0.35 -6.08
C ALA A 125 22.28 -0.45 -6.41
N ARG A 126 23.10 -0.97 -5.49
CA ARG A 126 24.54 -1.21 -5.73
C ARG A 126 24.78 -2.28 -6.79
N CYS A 127 23.98 -3.36 -6.78
CA CYS A 127 24.07 -4.40 -7.80
C CYS A 127 23.62 -3.89 -9.16
N ALA A 128 22.51 -3.14 -9.23
CA ALA A 128 22.02 -2.53 -10.45
C ALA A 128 23.10 -1.66 -11.12
N ARG A 129 23.74 -0.78 -10.35
CA ARG A 129 24.84 0.07 -10.86
C ARG A 129 26.03 -0.74 -11.34
N LYS A 130 26.43 -1.80 -10.62
CA LYS A 130 27.56 -2.66 -11.06
C LYS A 130 27.23 -3.46 -12.32
N LEU A 131 25.97 -3.79 -12.54
CA LEU A 131 25.49 -4.51 -13.72
C LEU A 131 25.11 -3.57 -14.86
N CYS A 132 25.26 -2.25 -14.67
CA CYS A 132 24.81 -1.21 -15.63
C CYS A 132 23.33 -1.37 -15.99
N LYS A 133 22.47 -1.78 -15.05
CA LYS A 133 21.03 -1.91 -15.22
C LYS A 133 20.31 -0.69 -14.67
N PRO A 134 19.32 -0.15 -15.40
CA PRO A 134 18.49 0.91 -14.87
C PRO A 134 17.66 0.39 -13.67
N TYR A 135 17.38 1.28 -12.72
CA TYR A 135 16.49 0.94 -11.62
C TYR A 135 15.60 2.10 -11.22
N ILE A 136 14.44 1.74 -10.69
CA ILE A 136 13.42 2.65 -10.14
C ILE A 136 13.37 2.43 -8.63
N VAL A 137 13.03 3.47 -7.86
CA VAL A 137 12.84 3.38 -6.40
C VAL A 137 11.48 3.93 -6.03
N SER A 138 10.70 3.14 -5.26
CA SER A 138 9.44 3.54 -4.62
C SER A 138 9.64 3.63 -3.10
N ALA A 139 9.45 4.80 -2.51
CA ALA A 139 9.63 5.01 -1.07
C ALA A 139 8.43 4.55 -0.23
N HIS A 140 7.23 4.55 -0.78
CA HIS A 140 5.98 4.15 -0.09
C HIS A 140 5.72 4.90 1.22
N GLY A 141 5.85 6.23 1.19
CA GLY A 141 5.64 7.11 2.35
C GLY A 141 6.78 7.10 3.38
N MET A 142 7.90 6.44 3.09
CA MET A 142 9.02 6.34 4.06
C MET A 142 9.84 7.63 4.19
N LEU A 143 9.62 8.62 3.32
CA LEU A 143 10.25 9.95 3.36
C LEU A 143 9.34 11.02 3.97
N GLU A 144 8.12 10.68 4.38
CA GLU A 144 7.24 11.62 5.06
C GLU A 144 7.93 12.26 6.29
N PRO A 145 7.70 13.55 6.58
CA PRO A 145 8.31 14.25 7.71
C PRO A 145 8.10 13.52 9.04
N TRP A 146 6.90 12.95 9.25
CA TRP A 146 6.59 12.18 10.44
C TRP A 146 7.45 10.90 10.55
N ALA A 147 7.68 10.20 9.45
CA ALA A 147 8.51 8.98 9.42
C ALA A 147 10.00 9.31 9.68
N LEU A 148 10.45 10.49 9.25
CA LEU A 148 11.82 10.97 9.47
C LEU A 148 12.02 11.47 10.91
N ALA A 149 11.05 12.12 11.53
CA ALA A 149 11.13 12.67 12.89
C ALA A 149 11.35 11.60 13.97
N ASN A 150 10.92 10.36 13.72
CA ASN A 150 11.07 9.24 14.64
C ASN A 150 12.46 8.56 14.57
N LYS A 151 13.38 9.06 13.75
CA LYS A 151 14.73 8.49 13.61
C LYS A 151 15.75 9.35 14.36
N GLY A 152 16.48 8.74 15.33
CA GLY A 152 17.53 9.45 16.08
C GLY A 152 18.60 10.04 15.15
N LEU A 153 19.18 11.20 15.53
CA LEU A 153 20.08 12.03 14.71
C LEU A 153 21.24 11.25 14.06
N LYS A 154 21.87 10.31 14.77
CA LYS A 154 22.94 9.46 14.23
C LYS A 154 22.45 8.52 13.12
N LYS A 155 21.24 7.99 13.27
CA LYS A 155 20.60 7.11 12.30
C LYS A 155 20.17 7.90 11.06
N TRP A 156 19.76 9.15 11.25
CA TRP A 156 19.41 10.06 10.18
C TRP A 156 20.64 10.43 9.33
N LEU A 157 21.78 10.80 9.95
CA LEU A 157 22.99 11.20 9.20
C LEU A 157 23.59 10.04 8.39
N TYR A 158 23.68 8.85 8.99
CA TYR A 158 24.19 7.65 8.32
C TYR A 158 23.28 7.21 7.18
N SER A 159 21.97 7.15 7.44
CA SER A 159 20.98 6.72 6.46
C SER A 159 20.81 7.74 5.32
N SER A 160 20.88 9.04 5.59
CA SER A 160 20.76 10.08 4.57
C SER A 160 21.84 9.99 3.50
N LEU A 161 23.07 9.69 3.87
CA LEU A 161 24.18 9.54 2.90
C LEU A 161 24.02 8.29 2.03
N ILE A 162 23.59 7.17 2.62
CA ILE A 162 23.43 5.90 1.91
C ILE A 162 22.19 5.95 1.02
N GLU A 163 21.06 6.39 1.57
CA GLU A 163 19.79 6.45 0.82
C GLU A 163 19.84 7.51 -0.28
N ARG A 164 20.49 8.64 -0.02
CA ARG A 164 20.71 9.64 -1.07
C ARG A 164 21.45 9.04 -2.27
N SER A 165 22.50 8.23 -2.04
CA SER A 165 23.19 7.52 -3.13
C SER A 165 22.27 6.51 -3.85
N THR A 166 21.32 5.89 -3.15
CA THR A 166 20.34 4.99 -3.72
C THR A 166 19.36 5.75 -4.61
N LEU A 167 18.84 6.89 -4.13
CA LEU A 167 17.90 7.73 -4.88
C LEU A 167 18.57 8.40 -6.10
N GLU A 168 19.73 9.01 -5.91
CA GLU A 168 20.43 9.74 -6.98
C GLU A 168 21.00 8.82 -8.07
N GLY A 169 21.19 7.55 -7.80
CA GLY A 169 21.58 6.57 -8.82
C GLY A 169 20.41 5.97 -9.61
N ALA A 170 19.17 6.24 -9.22
CA ALA A 170 17.97 5.72 -9.89
C ALA A 170 17.79 6.37 -11.26
N ALA A 171 17.26 5.64 -12.23
CA ALA A 171 16.82 6.18 -13.52
C ALA A 171 15.58 7.07 -13.34
N CYS A 172 14.68 6.65 -12.45
CA CYS A 172 13.48 7.38 -12.05
C CYS A 172 13.09 7.03 -10.62
N LEU A 173 12.44 7.94 -9.92
CA LEU A 173 11.76 7.67 -8.67
C LEU A 173 10.27 7.46 -8.95
N HIS A 174 9.63 6.59 -8.20
CA HIS A 174 8.20 6.35 -8.28
C HIS A 174 7.53 6.83 -7.00
N ALA A 175 6.57 7.73 -7.13
CA ALA A 175 5.74 8.27 -6.06
C ALA A 175 4.29 7.81 -6.24
N LEU A 176 3.60 7.51 -5.15
CA LEU A 176 2.18 7.14 -5.16
C LEU A 176 1.27 8.37 -5.28
N THR A 177 1.75 9.53 -4.80
CA THR A 177 1.01 10.79 -4.74
C THR A 177 1.94 11.96 -5.04
N LEU A 178 1.35 13.13 -5.33
CA LEU A 178 2.11 14.36 -5.49
C LEU A 178 2.86 14.73 -4.19
N ALA A 179 2.24 14.52 -3.03
CA ALA A 179 2.87 14.77 -1.73
C ALA A 179 4.12 13.92 -1.52
N GLU A 180 4.10 12.65 -1.91
CA GLU A 180 5.28 11.79 -1.87
C GLU A 180 6.37 12.25 -2.85
N ALA A 181 5.99 12.79 -4.02
CA ALA A 181 6.95 13.39 -4.94
C ALA A 181 7.61 14.63 -4.34
N GLU A 182 6.88 15.45 -3.60
CA GLU A 182 7.42 16.58 -2.85
C GLU A 182 8.35 16.14 -1.72
N ASP A 183 8.05 15.00 -1.06
CA ASP A 183 8.93 14.41 -0.05
C ASP A 183 10.29 14.02 -0.63
N TYR A 184 10.31 13.43 -1.84
CA TYR A 184 11.56 13.17 -2.56
C TYR A 184 12.35 14.47 -2.82
N ARG A 185 11.67 15.53 -3.25
CA ARG A 185 12.31 16.85 -3.48
C ARG A 185 12.83 17.45 -2.18
N ARG A 186 12.06 17.39 -1.09
CA ARG A 186 12.49 17.84 0.27
C ARG A 186 13.68 17.03 0.79
N PHE A 187 13.77 15.75 0.48
CA PHE A 187 14.92 14.91 0.80
C PHE A 187 16.17 15.25 -0.02
N GLY A 188 16.02 16.07 -1.06
CA GLY A 188 17.08 16.61 -1.91
C GLY A 188 17.33 15.80 -3.18
N SER A 189 16.41 14.94 -3.60
CA SER A 189 16.57 14.25 -4.88
C SER A 189 16.20 15.15 -6.04
N ARG A 190 17.02 15.05 -7.11
CA ARG A 190 16.86 15.77 -8.37
C ARG A 190 16.43 14.88 -9.53
N ARG A 191 16.25 13.60 -9.28
CA ARG A 191 15.89 12.62 -10.33
C ARG A 191 14.47 12.85 -10.85
N PRO A 192 14.15 12.42 -12.09
CA PRO A 192 12.77 12.36 -12.54
C PRO A 192 11.90 11.58 -11.59
N ILE A 193 10.64 12.01 -11.40
CA ILE A 193 9.68 11.35 -10.51
C ILE A 193 8.42 11.03 -11.31
N ALA A 194 8.09 9.75 -11.43
CA ALA A 194 6.82 9.29 -11.97
C ALA A 194 5.79 9.18 -10.84
N ILE A 195 4.60 9.76 -11.03
CA ILE A 195 3.50 9.67 -10.08
C ILE A 195 2.50 8.65 -10.60
N ILE A 196 2.44 7.49 -9.96
CA ILE A 196 1.56 6.38 -10.29
C ILE A 196 1.01 5.81 -8.98
N PRO A 197 -0.30 5.89 -8.71
CA PRO A 197 -0.86 5.38 -7.46
C PRO A 197 -0.87 3.85 -7.39
N ASN A 198 -1.21 3.30 -6.23
CA ASN A 198 -1.51 1.88 -6.10
C ASN A 198 -2.83 1.55 -6.78
N GLY A 199 -2.90 0.35 -7.37
CA GLY A 199 -4.15 -0.20 -7.90
C GLY A 199 -5.00 -0.86 -6.80
N VAL A 200 -6.28 -0.95 -7.08
CA VAL A 200 -7.23 -1.68 -6.26
C VAL A 200 -8.24 -2.43 -7.15
N SER A 201 -8.79 -3.50 -6.63
CA SER A 201 -9.87 -4.26 -7.25
C SER A 201 -10.62 -5.03 -6.17
N ALA A 202 -11.90 -4.78 -6.05
CA ALA A 202 -12.77 -5.57 -5.20
C ALA A 202 -12.99 -6.98 -5.78
N PRO A 203 -13.08 -8.03 -4.96
CA PRO A 203 -13.46 -9.36 -5.40
C PRO A 203 -14.87 -9.37 -5.96
N LYS A 204 -15.11 -10.18 -6.99
CA LYS A 204 -16.48 -10.38 -7.50
C LYS A 204 -17.33 -11.14 -6.48
N GLY A 205 -18.61 -10.77 -6.38
CA GLY A 205 -19.57 -11.46 -5.52
C GLY A 205 -19.39 -11.19 -4.01
N MET A 206 -18.76 -10.09 -3.64
CA MET A 206 -18.70 -9.65 -2.23
C MET A 206 -20.10 -9.55 -1.63
N ASN A 207 -20.23 -9.95 -0.39
CA ASN A 207 -21.45 -9.76 0.40
C ASN A 207 -21.12 -9.67 1.89
N ALA A 208 -22.07 -9.13 2.65
CA ALA A 208 -21.95 -8.90 4.09
C ALA A 208 -21.96 -10.18 4.95
N ARG A 209 -22.36 -11.31 4.39
CA ARG A 209 -22.76 -12.51 5.15
C ARG A 209 -21.65 -13.05 6.04
N ALA A 210 -20.46 -13.28 5.49
CA ALA A 210 -19.35 -13.87 6.26
C ALA A 210 -18.97 -13.02 7.49
N PHE A 211 -19.03 -11.69 7.36
CA PHE A 211 -18.74 -10.77 8.44
C PHE A 211 -19.86 -10.78 9.50
N LEU A 212 -21.12 -10.71 9.09
CA LEU A 212 -22.27 -10.70 9.98
C LEU A 212 -22.47 -12.06 10.67
N ASP A 213 -22.20 -13.18 9.99
CA ASP A 213 -22.19 -14.51 10.61
C ASP A 213 -21.11 -14.63 11.69
N ARG A 214 -19.96 -13.99 11.49
CA ARG A 214 -18.85 -13.99 12.46
C ARG A 214 -19.08 -13.04 13.63
N PHE A 215 -19.82 -11.94 13.42
CA PHE A 215 -20.15 -10.90 14.40
C PHE A 215 -21.65 -10.63 14.43
N PRO A 216 -22.46 -11.58 14.94
CA PRO A 216 -23.92 -11.52 14.90
C PRO A 216 -24.51 -10.32 15.68
N GLU A 217 -23.77 -9.76 16.64
CA GLU A 217 -24.14 -8.54 17.39
C GLU A 217 -24.23 -7.28 16.54
N LEU A 218 -23.70 -7.32 15.31
CA LEU A 218 -23.79 -6.24 14.33
C LEU A 218 -24.99 -6.40 13.38
N ASN A 219 -25.70 -7.52 13.45
CA ASN A 219 -26.89 -7.73 12.63
C ASN A 219 -27.96 -6.67 12.90
N GLY A 220 -28.47 -6.08 11.82
CA GLY A 220 -29.49 -5.04 11.89
C GLY A 220 -29.00 -3.65 12.33
N LYS A 221 -27.72 -3.49 12.62
CA LYS A 221 -27.11 -2.19 12.94
C LYS A 221 -26.44 -1.57 11.73
N ARG A 222 -26.54 -0.25 11.60
CA ARG A 222 -25.63 0.50 10.73
C ARG A 222 -24.25 0.56 11.43
N PHE A 223 -23.18 0.52 10.66
CA PHE A 223 -21.88 0.78 11.25
C PHE A 223 -20.94 1.58 10.36
N VAL A 224 -20.18 2.44 11.03
CA VAL A 224 -19.03 3.14 10.48
C VAL A 224 -17.80 2.25 10.65
N LEU A 225 -17.11 1.96 9.54
CA LEU A 225 -15.96 1.06 9.56
C LEU A 225 -14.64 1.83 9.54
N PHE A 226 -13.80 1.60 10.53
CA PHE A 226 -12.37 1.88 10.47
C PHE A 226 -11.62 0.59 10.15
N LEU A 227 -10.72 0.62 9.17
CA LEU A 227 -9.90 -0.53 8.80
C LEU A 227 -8.42 -0.13 8.72
N GLY A 228 -7.60 -0.67 9.62
CA GLY A 228 -6.17 -0.39 9.67
C GLY A 228 -5.54 -0.73 11.01
N ARG A 229 -4.21 -0.62 11.10
CA ARG A 229 -3.54 -0.78 12.40
C ARG A 229 -4.07 0.25 13.40
N ILE A 230 -4.42 -0.19 14.59
CA ILE A 230 -4.81 0.69 15.69
C ILE A 230 -3.54 1.35 16.23
N HIS A 231 -3.27 2.53 15.72
CA HIS A 231 -2.06 3.29 16.02
C HIS A 231 -2.37 4.79 16.01
N TYR A 232 -1.68 5.56 16.83
CA TYR A 232 -1.84 7.03 16.94
C TYR A 232 -1.85 7.74 15.56
N LYS A 233 -0.92 7.37 14.66
CA LYS A 233 -0.83 7.93 13.29
C LYS A 233 -2.16 7.90 12.53
N LYS A 234 -3.06 6.97 12.88
CA LYS A 234 -4.35 6.77 12.22
C LYS A 234 -5.49 7.66 12.77
N GLY A 235 -5.18 8.58 13.71
CA GLY A 235 -6.14 9.53 14.24
C GLY A 235 -7.30 8.90 15.02
N ILE A 236 -7.06 7.72 15.63
CA ILE A 236 -8.11 7.01 16.38
C ILE A 236 -8.54 7.80 17.61
N ASP A 237 -7.66 8.59 18.18
CA ASP A 237 -7.91 9.50 19.29
C ASP A 237 -9.01 10.52 18.93
N ILE A 238 -8.85 11.26 17.81
CA ILE A 238 -9.89 12.19 17.35
C ILE A 238 -11.16 11.48 16.89
N LEU A 239 -11.05 10.24 16.42
CA LEU A 239 -12.22 9.43 16.05
C LEU A 239 -13.08 9.11 17.27
N MET A 240 -12.45 8.72 18.38
CA MET A 240 -13.20 8.46 19.62
C MET A 240 -13.89 9.72 20.14
N ASP A 241 -13.20 10.86 20.12
CA ASP A 241 -13.75 12.14 20.60
C ASP A 241 -14.89 12.63 19.71
N ALA A 242 -14.76 12.48 18.38
CA ALA A 242 -15.83 12.84 17.44
C ALA A 242 -17.03 11.89 17.55
N TRP A 243 -16.77 10.58 17.69
CA TRP A 243 -17.82 9.58 17.85
C TRP A 243 -18.62 9.78 19.15
N ALA A 244 -17.95 10.08 20.26
CA ALA A 244 -18.59 10.39 21.53
C ALA A 244 -19.56 11.55 21.44
N ALA A 245 -19.26 12.56 20.61
CA ALA A 245 -20.09 13.74 20.44
C ALA A 245 -21.40 13.48 19.68
N ILE A 246 -21.44 12.44 18.85
CA ILE A 246 -22.59 12.19 17.94
C ILE A 246 -23.38 10.91 18.24
N GLN A 247 -22.76 9.90 18.86
CA GLN A 247 -23.32 8.58 18.99
C GLN A 247 -24.70 8.51 19.66
N ALA A 248 -25.00 9.44 20.58
CA ALA A 248 -26.30 9.52 21.22
C ALA A 248 -27.45 9.90 20.26
N ASN A 249 -27.14 10.61 19.17
CA ASN A 249 -28.12 10.99 18.14
C ASN A 249 -28.41 9.82 17.16
N PHE A 250 -27.55 8.79 17.15
CA PHE A 250 -27.65 7.66 16.20
C PHE A 250 -27.55 6.32 16.95
N PRO A 251 -28.53 5.98 17.81
CA PRO A 251 -28.47 4.83 18.75
C PRO A 251 -28.36 3.47 18.03
N ASP A 252 -28.84 3.36 16.79
CA ASP A 252 -28.77 2.14 15.98
C ASP A 252 -27.49 2.02 15.16
N THR A 253 -26.54 2.94 15.38
CA THR A 253 -25.26 2.97 14.66
C THR A 253 -24.10 2.67 15.63
N VAL A 254 -23.13 1.88 15.17
CA VAL A 254 -21.93 1.55 15.92
C VAL A 254 -20.67 1.90 15.13
N LEU A 255 -19.59 2.14 15.84
CA LEU A 255 -18.25 2.30 15.25
C LEU A 255 -17.51 0.96 15.34
N VAL A 256 -17.12 0.42 14.21
CA VAL A 256 -16.37 -0.84 14.11
C VAL A 256 -14.90 -0.54 13.83
N LEU A 257 -14.03 -1.00 14.72
CA LEU A 257 -12.58 -0.86 14.61
C LEU A 257 -11.96 -2.21 14.23
N ALA A 258 -11.51 -2.31 12.98
CA ALA A 258 -10.92 -3.52 12.41
C ALA A 258 -9.42 -3.34 12.17
N GLY A 259 -8.62 -4.24 12.74
CA GLY A 259 -7.18 -4.31 12.50
C GLY A 259 -6.36 -4.71 13.71
N PRO A 260 -5.06 -4.97 13.50
CA PRO A 260 -4.17 -5.36 14.57
C PRO A 260 -3.92 -4.20 15.54
N ASN A 261 -3.81 -4.55 16.81
CA ASN A 261 -3.62 -3.61 17.90
C ASN A 261 -2.36 -3.99 18.70
N SER A 262 -1.51 -3.01 19.01
CA SER A 262 -0.45 -3.21 20.00
C SER A 262 -1.00 -3.08 21.41
N GLU A 263 -0.46 -3.83 22.38
CA GLU A 263 -0.92 -3.79 23.77
C GLU A 263 -0.99 -2.37 24.34
N ASN A 264 0.03 -1.55 24.08
CA ASN A 264 0.07 -0.16 24.56
C ASN A 264 -1.00 0.73 23.92
N SER A 265 -1.33 0.53 22.64
CA SER A 265 -2.36 1.31 21.95
C SER A 265 -3.75 0.91 22.44
N ARG A 266 -3.95 -0.38 22.70
CA ARG A 266 -5.23 -0.92 23.19
C ARG A 266 -5.60 -0.36 24.56
N SER A 267 -4.71 -0.43 25.51
CA SER A 267 -4.96 0.04 26.88
C SER A 267 -5.33 1.54 26.93
N ARG A 268 -4.64 2.38 26.14
CA ARG A 268 -4.97 3.81 26.03
C ARG A 268 -6.36 4.02 25.45
N LEU A 269 -6.69 3.31 24.38
CA LEU A 269 -7.97 3.42 23.71
C LEU A 269 -9.14 2.95 24.59
N GLU A 270 -8.98 1.84 25.31
CA GLU A 270 -9.97 1.36 26.26
C GLU A 270 -10.20 2.36 27.42
N THR A 271 -9.15 3.03 27.86
CA THR A 271 -9.25 4.10 28.85
C THR A 271 -10.05 5.28 28.31
N GLN A 272 -9.77 5.73 27.09
CA GLN A 272 -10.50 6.81 26.43
C GLN A 272 -11.98 6.43 26.21
N ILE A 273 -12.28 5.22 25.71
CA ILE A 273 -13.64 4.71 25.53
C ILE A 273 -14.43 4.74 26.84
N LYS A 274 -13.80 4.29 27.95
CA LYS A 274 -14.43 4.35 29.27
C LYS A 274 -14.68 5.77 29.74
N SER A 275 -13.71 6.68 29.60
CA SER A 275 -13.85 8.08 30.01
C SER A 275 -14.92 8.82 29.21
N LEU A 276 -15.11 8.46 27.94
CA LEU A 276 -16.13 9.04 27.05
C LEU A 276 -17.49 8.35 27.15
N ASN A 277 -17.60 7.24 27.92
CA ASN A 277 -18.81 6.43 28.08
C ASN A 277 -19.43 5.94 26.76
N ILE A 278 -18.59 5.51 25.80
CA ILE A 278 -18.99 5.06 24.46
C ILE A 278 -18.81 3.55 24.24
N GLY A 279 -18.56 2.79 25.29
CA GLY A 279 -18.23 1.36 25.19
C GLY A 279 -19.32 0.49 24.55
N SER A 280 -20.58 0.88 24.64
CA SER A 280 -21.73 0.16 24.03
C SER A 280 -21.84 0.39 22.51
N SER A 281 -21.22 1.45 21.99
CA SER A 281 -21.29 1.84 20.57
C SER A 281 -19.98 1.66 19.81
N VAL A 282 -18.91 1.15 20.44
CA VAL A 282 -17.61 0.88 19.80
C VAL A 282 -17.33 -0.62 19.83
N PHE A 283 -17.07 -1.20 18.67
CA PHE A 283 -16.85 -2.63 18.50
C PHE A 283 -15.48 -2.94 17.89
N PHE A 284 -14.73 -3.88 18.49
CA PHE A 284 -13.43 -4.31 18.03
C PHE A 284 -13.50 -5.70 17.37
N THR A 285 -13.10 -5.81 16.13
CA THR A 285 -13.03 -7.10 15.45
C THR A 285 -11.68 -7.80 15.59
N GLY A 286 -10.62 -7.04 15.91
CA GLY A 286 -9.26 -7.51 15.72
C GLY A 286 -8.87 -7.52 14.23
N MET A 287 -7.82 -8.27 13.90
CA MET A 287 -7.35 -8.43 12.53
C MET A 287 -8.35 -9.28 11.73
N LEU A 288 -8.79 -8.78 10.58
CA LEU A 288 -9.63 -9.49 9.63
C LEU A 288 -8.76 -10.14 8.55
N ASP A 289 -9.07 -11.37 8.17
CA ASP A 289 -8.53 -11.97 6.95
C ASP A 289 -9.14 -11.33 5.69
N THR A 290 -8.69 -11.75 4.52
CA THR A 290 -9.14 -11.15 3.26
C THR A 290 -10.64 -11.32 3.03
N VAL A 291 -11.22 -12.46 3.38
CA VAL A 291 -12.66 -12.71 3.18
C VAL A 291 -13.49 -11.84 4.11
N LEU A 292 -13.17 -11.84 5.40
CA LEU A 292 -13.87 -11.04 6.40
C LEU A 292 -13.70 -9.54 6.16
N LYS A 293 -12.52 -9.10 5.69
CA LYS A 293 -12.27 -7.70 5.31
C LYS A 293 -13.21 -7.22 4.23
N TRP A 294 -13.31 -7.94 3.12
CA TRP A 294 -14.20 -7.57 2.02
C TRP A 294 -15.66 -7.71 2.38
N SER A 295 -16.01 -8.69 3.21
CA SER A 295 -17.37 -8.84 3.74
C SER A 295 -17.75 -7.69 4.69
N ALA A 296 -16.81 -7.21 5.52
CA ALA A 296 -17.00 -6.04 6.37
C ALA A 296 -17.20 -4.76 5.54
N LEU A 297 -16.39 -4.56 4.50
CA LEU A 297 -16.57 -3.44 3.57
C LEU A 297 -17.94 -3.49 2.88
N SER A 298 -18.39 -4.67 2.40
CA SER A 298 -19.73 -4.80 1.80
C SER A 298 -20.87 -4.49 2.75
N ALA A 299 -20.66 -4.59 4.05
CA ALA A 299 -21.67 -4.34 5.09
C ALA A 299 -21.60 -2.93 5.67
N ALA A 300 -20.50 -2.21 5.47
CA ALA A 300 -20.27 -0.90 6.06
C ALA A 300 -21.19 0.16 5.47
N TYR A 301 -21.76 1.00 6.33
CA TYR A 301 -22.52 2.18 5.93
C TYR A 301 -21.62 3.27 5.38
N CYS A 302 -20.50 3.55 6.04
CA CYS A 302 -19.40 4.36 5.54
C CYS A 302 -18.07 3.90 6.13
N PHE A 303 -17.00 4.27 5.47
CA PHE A 303 -15.63 4.04 5.91
C PHE A 303 -15.03 5.32 6.48
N VAL A 304 -14.26 5.24 7.57
CA VAL A 304 -13.60 6.40 8.17
C VAL A 304 -12.11 6.15 8.40
N LEU A 305 -11.28 7.10 7.97
CA LEU A 305 -9.83 7.06 8.21
C LEU A 305 -9.29 8.47 8.48
N PRO A 306 -9.31 8.94 9.75
CA PRO A 306 -8.89 10.28 10.11
C PRO A 306 -7.38 10.37 10.38
N SER A 307 -6.56 9.78 9.51
CA SER A 307 -5.11 9.69 9.68
C SER A 307 -4.43 11.05 9.74
N TYR A 308 -3.37 11.13 10.54
CA TYR A 308 -2.46 12.28 10.58
C TYR A 308 -1.36 12.22 9.51
N SER A 309 -1.17 11.06 8.87
CA SER A 309 -0.16 10.88 7.81
C SER A 309 -0.36 9.53 7.13
N GLU A 310 -0.46 9.54 5.81
CA GLU A 310 -0.52 8.38 4.91
C GLU A 310 0.33 8.65 3.67
N GLY A 311 0.93 7.61 3.09
CA GLY A 311 1.48 7.72 1.75
C GLY A 311 0.34 7.73 0.71
N LEU A 312 -0.33 6.61 0.58
CA LEU A 312 -1.63 6.43 -0.09
C LEU A 312 -2.36 5.30 0.62
N SER A 313 -3.55 5.58 1.14
CA SER A 313 -4.29 4.59 1.92
C SER A 313 -4.93 3.52 1.03
N VAL A 314 -4.36 2.31 1.05
CA VAL A 314 -4.95 1.14 0.36
C VAL A 314 -6.33 0.82 0.92
N ALA A 315 -6.55 0.93 2.24
CA ALA A 315 -7.84 0.67 2.84
C ALA A 315 -8.94 1.63 2.35
N THR A 316 -8.59 2.91 2.11
CA THR A 316 -9.51 3.87 1.49
C THR A 316 -9.86 3.47 0.05
N LEU A 317 -8.88 3.07 -0.75
CA LEU A 317 -9.13 2.58 -2.11
C LEU A 317 -9.97 1.30 -2.10
N GLU A 318 -9.75 0.39 -1.15
CA GLU A 318 -10.56 -0.81 -0.96
C GLU A 318 -12.01 -0.45 -0.62
N ALA A 319 -12.24 0.51 0.28
CA ALA A 319 -13.59 0.98 0.59
C ALA A 319 -14.30 1.60 -0.63
N LEU A 320 -13.62 2.48 -1.37
CA LEU A 320 -14.15 3.05 -2.62
C LEU A 320 -14.46 1.96 -3.64
N SER A 321 -13.58 0.95 -3.79
CA SER A 321 -13.79 -0.17 -4.72
C SER A 321 -14.92 -1.12 -4.31
N ALA A 322 -15.32 -1.08 -3.04
CA ALA A 322 -16.50 -1.77 -2.53
C ALA A 322 -17.79 -0.94 -2.65
N GLY A 323 -17.73 0.28 -3.18
CA GLY A 323 -18.85 1.19 -3.27
C GLY A 323 -19.25 1.80 -1.92
N VAL A 324 -18.32 1.88 -0.98
CA VAL A 324 -18.54 2.44 0.36
C VAL A 324 -18.11 3.90 0.38
N PRO A 325 -18.98 4.85 0.75
CA PRO A 325 -18.59 6.24 0.96
C PRO A 325 -17.51 6.39 2.01
N VAL A 326 -16.57 7.30 1.80
CA VAL A 326 -15.40 7.44 2.68
C VAL A 326 -15.35 8.81 3.35
N ILE A 327 -14.90 8.84 4.61
CA ILE A 327 -14.51 10.05 5.34
C ILE A 327 -13.03 9.94 5.62
N VAL A 328 -12.23 10.79 4.97
CA VAL A 328 -10.77 10.77 5.07
C VAL A 328 -10.22 12.17 5.33
N THR A 329 -9.04 12.24 5.91
CA THR A 329 -8.36 13.53 6.06
C THR A 329 -7.56 13.88 4.80
N ASP A 330 -7.26 15.16 4.62
CA ASP A 330 -6.33 15.70 3.62
C ASP A 330 -4.94 15.03 3.69
N HIS A 331 -4.54 14.55 4.87
CA HIS A 331 -3.33 13.76 5.07
C HIS A 331 -3.39 12.33 4.49
N CYS A 332 -4.53 11.90 3.93
CA CYS A 332 -4.62 10.68 3.14
C CYS A 332 -4.20 10.88 1.69
N HIS A 333 -3.95 12.12 1.27
CA HIS A 333 -3.47 12.51 -0.05
C HIS A 333 -4.32 11.97 -1.21
N LEU A 334 -5.65 12.01 -1.03
CA LEU A 334 -6.63 11.51 -2.00
C LEU A 334 -7.72 12.57 -2.28
N PRO A 335 -7.35 13.75 -2.82
CA PRO A 335 -8.30 14.84 -3.08
C PRO A 335 -9.38 14.47 -4.12
N GLU A 336 -9.19 13.39 -4.84
CA GLU A 336 -10.17 12.82 -5.75
C GLU A 336 -11.49 12.44 -5.04
N VAL A 337 -11.43 12.07 -3.76
CA VAL A 337 -12.64 11.76 -2.96
C VAL A 337 -13.64 12.92 -3.00
N ALA A 338 -13.18 14.13 -2.69
CA ALA A 338 -14.03 15.32 -2.74
C ALA A 338 -14.40 15.70 -4.18
N ARG A 339 -13.46 15.66 -5.12
CA ARG A 339 -13.68 16.03 -6.53
C ARG A 339 -14.74 15.17 -7.23
N TYR A 340 -14.79 13.87 -6.94
CA TYR A 340 -15.78 12.95 -7.47
C TYR A 340 -17.05 12.91 -6.64
N GLY A 341 -17.06 13.53 -5.45
CA GLY A 341 -18.17 13.41 -4.50
C GLY A 341 -18.34 11.96 -4.00
N ALA A 342 -17.21 11.23 -3.83
CA ALA A 342 -17.19 9.85 -3.36
C ALA A 342 -17.14 9.75 -1.82
N GLY A 343 -17.26 10.89 -1.13
CA GLY A 343 -17.20 11.01 0.32
C GLY A 343 -16.71 12.39 0.75
N TRP A 344 -16.13 12.45 1.94
CA TRP A 344 -15.67 13.68 2.59
C TRP A 344 -14.15 13.67 2.75
N GLU A 345 -13.50 14.73 2.26
CA GLU A 345 -12.12 15.06 2.60
C GLU A 345 -12.14 16.19 3.63
N ILE A 346 -11.54 15.97 4.78
CA ILE A 346 -11.62 16.84 5.94
C ILE A 346 -10.24 17.14 6.52
N SER A 347 -10.14 18.20 7.32
CA SER A 347 -8.94 18.42 8.16
C SER A 347 -8.90 17.40 9.31
N ALA A 348 -7.68 17.04 9.76
CA ALA A 348 -7.48 16.09 10.85
C ALA A 348 -7.80 16.71 12.23
N THR A 349 -9.05 17.17 12.43
CA THR A 349 -9.56 17.72 13.67
C THR A 349 -10.84 17.01 14.12
N LYS A 350 -11.10 17.02 15.42
CA LYS A 350 -12.32 16.47 16.00
C LYS A 350 -13.57 17.11 15.39
N GLU A 351 -13.58 18.43 15.26
CA GLU A 351 -14.73 19.21 14.80
C GLU A 351 -15.08 18.90 13.35
N SER A 352 -14.09 18.85 12.47
CA SER A 352 -14.26 18.48 11.06
C SER A 352 -14.77 17.05 10.91
N LEU A 353 -14.21 16.12 11.70
CA LEU A 353 -14.63 14.73 11.69
C LEU A 353 -16.03 14.53 12.25
N GLN A 354 -16.38 15.23 13.35
CA GLN A 354 -17.72 15.22 13.93
C GLN A 354 -18.75 15.69 12.90
N LYS A 355 -18.47 16.80 12.21
CA LYS A 355 -19.34 17.35 11.18
C LYS A 355 -19.56 16.34 10.05
N ALA A 356 -18.49 15.80 9.48
CA ALA A 356 -18.59 14.84 8.38
C ALA A 356 -19.32 13.55 8.77
N LEU A 357 -19.08 13.03 9.98
CA LEU A 357 -19.80 11.86 10.50
C LEU A 357 -21.31 12.18 10.66
N THR A 358 -21.66 13.34 11.19
CA THR A 358 -23.06 13.75 11.35
C THR A 358 -23.74 13.85 9.99
N GLU A 359 -23.14 14.57 9.03
CA GLU A 359 -23.66 14.67 7.66
C GLU A 359 -23.87 13.29 7.03
N ALA A 360 -22.89 12.39 7.13
CA ALA A 360 -23.00 11.04 6.59
C ALA A 360 -24.12 10.23 7.25
N MET A 361 -24.32 10.35 8.58
CA MET A 361 -25.35 9.60 9.30
C MET A 361 -26.78 10.12 9.06
N GLU A 362 -26.94 11.38 8.67
CA GLU A 362 -28.22 12.00 8.33
C GLU A 362 -28.72 11.63 6.93
N LEU A 363 -27.81 11.20 6.02
CA LEU A 363 -28.18 10.79 4.69
C LEU A 363 -28.96 9.46 4.71
N SER A 364 -29.86 9.31 3.74
CA SER A 364 -30.58 8.07 3.48
C SER A 364 -29.64 7.01 2.87
N GLY A 365 -30.04 5.74 2.92
CA GLY A 365 -29.28 4.67 2.26
C GLY A 365 -29.20 4.86 0.73
N LEU A 366 -30.19 5.53 0.11
CA LEU A 366 -30.16 5.84 -1.31
C LEU A 366 -29.07 6.86 -1.64
N GLU A 367 -29.02 7.97 -0.91
CA GLU A 367 -28.00 9.02 -1.08
C GLU A 367 -26.58 8.48 -0.83
N MET A 368 -26.41 7.66 0.22
CA MET A 368 -25.13 6.99 0.48
C MET A 368 -24.75 6.03 -0.66
N GLY A 369 -25.74 5.32 -1.23
CA GLY A 369 -25.52 4.48 -2.41
C GLY A 369 -25.03 5.27 -3.63
N GLU A 370 -25.59 6.47 -3.88
CA GLU A 370 -25.14 7.34 -4.96
C GLU A 370 -23.71 7.83 -4.76
N ILE A 371 -23.32 8.17 -3.51
CA ILE A 371 -21.94 8.50 -3.18
C ILE A 371 -21.02 7.30 -3.42
N GLY A 372 -21.46 6.10 -3.04
CA GLY A 372 -20.74 4.86 -3.27
C GLY A 372 -20.51 4.55 -4.76
N VAL A 373 -21.52 4.78 -5.62
CA VAL A 373 -21.39 4.64 -7.08
C VAL A 373 -20.31 5.58 -7.64
N ARG A 374 -20.24 6.84 -7.16
CA ARG A 374 -19.18 7.77 -7.56
C ARG A 374 -17.81 7.29 -7.09
N GLY A 375 -17.73 6.60 -5.96
CA GLY A 375 -16.51 5.94 -5.48
C GLY A 375 -16.04 4.82 -6.42
N LEU A 376 -16.98 3.97 -6.88
CA LEU A 376 -16.70 2.93 -7.88
C LEU A 376 -16.18 3.53 -9.19
N GLN A 377 -16.83 4.60 -9.68
CA GLN A 377 -16.40 5.31 -10.88
C GLN A 377 -14.97 5.88 -10.73
N LEU A 378 -14.68 6.53 -9.61
CA LEU A 378 -13.33 7.03 -9.30
C LEU A 378 -12.28 5.92 -9.37
N VAL A 379 -12.57 4.75 -8.76
CA VAL A 379 -11.66 3.61 -8.80
C VAL A 379 -11.46 3.08 -10.22
N GLU A 380 -12.52 2.93 -10.98
CA GLU A 380 -12.45 2.43 -12.35
C GLU A 380 -11.60 3.34 -13.26
N GLU A 381 -11.78 4.66 -13.14
CA GLU A 381 -11.12 5.66 -13.97
C GLU A 381 -9.68 5.95 -13.57
N ARG A 382 -9.30 5.78 -12.28
CA ARG A 382 -8.02 6.26 -11.78
C ARG A 382 -7.17 5.21 -11.06
N PHE A 383 -7.78 4.21 -10.42
CA PHE A 383 -7.11 3.30 -9.49
C PHE A 383 -7.29 1.82 -9.84
N SER A 384 -7.94 1.49 -10.96
CA SER A 384 -8.07 0.08 -11.36
C SER A 384 -6.69 -0.51 -11.72
N TRP A 385 -6.47 -1.77 -11.37
CA TRP A 385 -5.22 -2.45 -11.67
C TRP A 385 -4.86 -2.45 -13.17
N SER A 386 -5.87 -2.42 -14.06
CA SER A 386 -5.63 -2.34 -15.51
C SER A 386 -4.97 -1.03 -15.92
N ILE A 387 -5.39 0.09 -15.32
CA ILE A 387 -4.80 1.42 -15.55
C ILE A 387 -3.40 1.49 -14.92
N ILE A 388 -3.28 1.08 -13.67
CA ILE A 388 -2.02 1.17 -12.93
C ILE A 388 -0.94 0.26 -13.54
N ALA A 389 -1.29 -0.98 -13.93
CA ALA A 389 -0.35 -1.86 -14.60
C ALA A 389 0.12 -1.30 -15.96
N ARG A 390 -0.78 -0.65 -16.71
CA ARG A 390 -0.41 0.04 -17.95
C ARG A 390 0.56 1.19 -17.70
N GLN A 391 0.25 2.06 -16.76
CA GLN A 391 1.11 3.20 -16.40
C GLN A 391 2.50 2.73 -15.94
N MET A 392 2.56 1.67 -15.13
CA MET A 392 3.81 1.11 -14.66
C MET A 392 4.61 0.45 -15.79
N ALA A 393 3.94 -0.24 -16.71
CA ALA A 393 4.59 -0.80 -17.91
C ALA A 393 5.13 0.29 -18.84
N ASP A 394 4.40 1.40 -18.96
CA ASP A 394 4.85 2.57 -19.74
C ASP A 394 6.07 3.24 -19.07
N LEU A 395 6.08 3.33 -17.74
CA LEU A 395 7.25 3.78 -16.98
C LEU A 395 8.46 2.89 -17.23
N TYR A 396 8.30 1.58 -17.21
CA TYR A 396 9.39 0.63 -17.46
C TYR A 396 9.92 0.79 -18.89
N ARG A 397 9.04 0.87 -19.90
CA ARG A 397 9.42 1.12 -21.30
C ARG A 397 10.16 2.44 -21.46
N TRP A 398 9.68 3.50 -20.82
CA TRP A 398 10.35 4.79 -20.85
C TRP A 398 11.75 4.73 -20.25
N VAL A 399 11.93 4.06 -19.12
CA VAL A 399 13.26 3.89 -18.49
C VAL A 399 14.22 3.11 -19.40
N GLU A 400 13.72 2.14 -20.16
CA GLU A 400 14.53 1.34 -21.09
C GLU A 400 14.87 2.06 -22.40
N THR A 401 13.93 2.81 -22.95
CA THR A 401 14.00 3.31 -24.33
C THR A 401 14.13 4.83 -24.43
N GLY A 402 13.86 5.55 -23.35
CA GLY A 402 13.78 7.03 -23.36
C GLY A 402 12.53 7.58 -24.07
N SER A 403 11.58 6.74 -24.53
CA SER A 403 10.34 7.21 -25.16
C SER A 403 9.45 7.94 -24.13
N LEU A 404 8.95 9.13 -24.52
CA LEU A 404 8.14 9.96 -23.61
C LEU A 404 6.87 9.22 -23.14
N PRO A 405 6.60 9.18 -21.84
CA PRO A 405 5.40 8.58 -21.28
C PRO A 405 4.16 9.43 -21.61
N SER A 406 3.05 8.78 -21.94
CA SER A 406 1.77 9.44 -22.20
C SER A 406 0.70 9.17 -21.17
N THR A 407 0.91 8.22 -20.26
CA THR A 407 -0.14 7.65 -19.39
C THR A 407 -0.02 8.02 -17.91
N PHE A 408 1.08 8.61 -17.48
CA PHE A 408 1.32 9.01 -16.09
C PHE A 408 1.98 10.39 -16.00
N VAL A 409 1.92 11.00 -14.82
CA VAL A 409 2.58 12.29 -14.56
C VAL A 409 4.06 12.08 -14.33
N LEU A 410 4.89 12.73 -15.13
CA LEU A 410 6.34 12.76 -14.96
C LEU A 410 6.79 14.17 -14.55
N LEU A 411 7.41 14.27 -13.39
CA LEU A 411 8.10 15.46 -12.93
C LEU A 411 9.56 15.36 -13.37
N GLU A 412 9.98 16.28 -14.22
CA GLU A 412 11.33 16.33 -14.76
C GLU A 412 12.41 16.41 -13.68
N ALA A 413 13.63 16.04 -14.06
CA ALA A 413 14.79 16.25 -13.20
C ALA A 413 14.99 17.75 -12.94
N THR A 414 15.36 18.12 -11.72
CA THR A 414 15.72 19.49 -11.36
C THR A 414 17.22 19.68 -11.46
N SER A 415 17.63 20.86 -11.94
CA SER A 415 19.05 21.27 -12.07
C SER A 415 19.78 21.38 -10.73
#